data_9133800388c1620375d2e55a8480e807
#
_entry.id   9133800388c1620375d2e55a8480e807
#
_cell.length_a   1.000
_cell.length_b   1.000
_cell.length_c   1.000
_cell.angle_alpha   90.00
_cell.angle_beta   90.00
_cell.angle_gamma   90.00
#
_symmetry.space_group_name_H-M   'P 1'
#
loop_
_entity.id
_entity.type
_entity.pdbx_description
1 polymer ?
#
loop_
_entity_poly.entity_id
_entity_poly.type
_entity_poly.pdbx_seq_one_letter_code
_entity_poly.pdbx_strand_id
1 'polypeptide(L)'
;MSAIGFSSDYLPPFLQTTARSGAFVESTRSVRGPVLEFVVGDLTRERSDAIVNPSGAGLVDLSIRRAAGPELLDAFHQSASKLPTGKLSAGHAILTPGFDLAAGRVIHVDPPVYADDAVAAAKNLASAHTEALRLAREHRLASISFPAIATGIHRYPPALAAKIAVGTVVTELRKHAVPLAVRFVLFTPAMLELYAGAAQAHFPEGPTRTERGVTFSRSQRA
;
A
#
# COMPACT_ATOMS: atom_id res chain seq x y z
N MET A 1 21.03 16.13 -28.44
CA MET A 1 20.16 15.92 -27.25
C MET A 1 20.25 14.45 -26.91
N SER A 2 21.11 14.09 -25.96
CA SER A 2 21.36 12.71 -25.57
C SER A 2 20.30 12.24 -24.58
N ALA A 3 19.58 11.17 -24.94
CA ALA A 3 18.71 10.45 -24.04
C ALA A 3 19.56 9.78 -22.95
N ILE A 4 19.32 10.11 -21.69
CA ILE A 4 19.92 9.43 -20.53
C ILE A 4 19.20 8.08 -20.43
N GLY A 5 19.85 7.03 -20.92
CA GLY A 5 19.41 5.66 -20.74
C GLY A 5 19.55 5.25 -19.29
N PHE A 6 18.43 5.06 -18.59
CA PHE A 6 18.44 4.35 -17.31
C PHE A 6 18.65 2.86 -17.59
N SER A 7 19.82 2.35 -17.20
CA SER A 7 20.08 0.92 -17.19
C SER A 7 19.12 0.23 -16.21
N SER A 8 18.42 -0.79 -16.70
CA SER A 8 17.42 -1.57 -15.94
C SER A 8 18.01 -2.41 -14.79
N ASP A 9 19.32 -2.39 -14.57
CA ASP A 9 20.04 -3.35 -13.73
C ASP A 9 20.56 -2.76 -12.41
N TYR A 10 20.32 -1.47 -12.13
CA TYR A 10 20.74 -0.87 -10.88
C TYR A 10 19.62 -0.94 -9.82
N LEU A 11 19.51 -2.08 -9.16
CA LEU A 11 18.85 -2.18 -7.87
C LEU A 11 19.87 -1.90 -6.76
N PRO A 12 19.61 -0.97 -5.83
CA PRO A 12 20.48 -0.76 -4.69
C PRO A 12 20.75 -2.08 -3.95
N PRO A 13 21.94 -2.31 -3.39
CA PRO A 13 22.33 -3.59 -2.77
C PRO A 13 21.37 -4.10 -1.70
N PHE A 14 20.65 -3.22 -1.00
CA PHE A 14 19.67 -3.60 0.03
C PHE A 14 18.36 -4.18 -0.55
N LEU A 15 18.10 -4.01 -1.85
CA LEU A 15 16.95 -4.63 -2.54
C LEU A 15 17.28 -6.03 -3.10
N GLN A 16 18.55 -6.48 -3.03
CA GLN A 16 18.98 -7.78 -3.54
C GLN A 16 18.75 -8.92 -2.55
N THR A 17 18.29 -8.62 -1.34
CA THR A 17 18.03 -9.67 -0.34
C THR A 17 16.74 -10.42 -0.72
N THR A 18 16.90 -11.65 -1.16
CA THR A 18 15.82 -12.61 -1.46
C THR A 18 15.09 -13.02 -0.19
N ALA A 19 14.30 -12.13 0.38
CA ALA A 19 13.41 -12.50 1.46
C ALA A 19 12.22 -13.27 0.90
N ARG A 20 12.10 -14.54 1.28
CA ARG A 20 10.94 -15.39 0.97
C ARG A 20 9.70 -14.74 1.56
N SER A 21 8.88 -14.10 0.72
CA SER A 21 7.68 -13.37 1.16
C SER A 21 6.54 -14.29 1.67
N GLY A 22 6.74 -15.61 1.69
CA GLY A 22 5.84 -16.55 2.36
C GLY A 22 5.72 -16.37 3.87
N ALA A 23 6.67 -15.68 4.51
CA ALA A 23 6.68 -15.47 5.95
C ALA A 23 5.65 -14.44 6.48
N PHE A 24 5.04 -13.62 5.60
CA PHE A 24 4.08 -12.60 6.06
C PHE A 24 2.78 -13.23 6.59
N VAL A 25 2.18 -14.13 5.83
CA VAL A 25 0.93 -14.82 6.24
C VAL A 25 1.19 -15.83 7.35
N GLU A 26 2.37 -16.48 7.38
CA GLU A 26 2.74 -17.41 8.45
C GLU A 26 3.00 -16.70 9.78
N SER A 27 3.68 -15.54 9.78
CA SER A 27 3.92 -14.78 11.02
C SER A 27 2.64 -14.21 11.64
N THR A 28 1.60 -13.97 10.85
CA THR A 28 0.32 -13.44 11.35
C THR A 28 -0.61 -14.52 11.91
N ARG A 29 -0.39 -15.79 11.60
CA ARG A 29 -1.23 -16.90 12.13
C ARG A 29 -1.10 -17.10 13.64
N SER A 30 0.00 -16.66 14.25
CA SER A 30 0.22 -16.76 15.70
C SER A 30 -0.25 -15.53 16.48
N VAL A 31 -0.60 -14.43 15.81
CA VAL A 31 -1.03 -13.18 16.43
C VAL A 31 -2.56 -13.12 16.43
N ARG A 32 -3.15 -13.01 17.62
CA ARG A 32 -4.60 -12.82 17.76
C ARG A 32 -4.94 -11.34 17.54
N GLY A 33 -5.33 -10.97 16.31
CA GLY A 33 -5.77 -9.63 15.96
C GLY A 33 -5.06 -9.07 14.72
N PRO A 34 -5.48 -7.89 14.24
CA PRO A 34 -4.89 -7.26 13.07
C PRO A 34 -3.44 -6.85 13.32
N VAL A 35 -2.59 -7.07 12.31
CA VAL A 35 -1.17 -6.71 12.29
C VAL A 35 -0.95 -5.56 11.33
N LEU A 36 -0.19 -4.55 11.76
CA LEU A 36 0.28 -3.45 10.93
C LEU A 36 1.80 -3.51 10.83
N GLU A 37 2.31 -3.66 9.63
CA GLU A 37 3.74 -3.84 9.36
C GLU A 37 4.27 -2.79 8.39
N PHE A 38 5.50 -2.34 8.62
CA PHE A 38 6.24 -1.41 7.79
C PHE A 38 7.55 -2.06 7.37
N VAL A 39 7.80 -2.13 6.05
CA VAL A 39 9.02 -2.72 5.51
C VAL A 39 9.62 -1.83 4.43
N VAL A 40 10.94 -1.89 4.26
CA VAL A 40 11.59 -1.35 3.06
C VAL A 40 11.60 -2.45 2.01
N GLY A 41 11.07 -2.16 0.81
CA GLY A 41 10.98 -3.19 -0.21
C GLY A 41 10.38 -2.74 -1.54
N ASP A 42 10.08 -3.73 -2.37
CA ASP A 42 9.45 -3.59 -3.68
C ASP A 42 8.03 -4.18 -3.62
N LEU A 43 7.04 -3.32 -3.80
CA LEU A 43 5.63 -3.69 -3.75
C LEU A 43 5.24 -4.75 -4.80
N THR A 44 5.92 -4.77 -5.95
CA THR A 44 5.64 -5.74 -7.03
C THR A 44 6.02 -7.18 -6.66
N ARG A 45 6.83 -7.35 -5.61
CA ARG A 45 7.27 -8.66 -5.09
C ARG A 45 6.45 -9.16 -3.90
N GLU A 46 5.47 -8.38 -3.45
CA GLU A 46 4.62 -8.75 -2.33
C GLU A 46 3.70 -9.93 -2.68
N ARG A 47 3.57 -10.83 -1.70
CA ARG A 47 2.67 -12.00 -1.79
C ARG A 47 1.43 -11.87 -0.91
N SER A 48 1.05 -10.65 -0.59
CA SER A 48 -0.25 -10.38 0.03
C SER A 48 -1.38 -10.74 -0.91
N ASP A 49 -2.59 -10.93 -0.39
CA ASP A 49 -3.76 -11.23 -1.22
C ASP A 49 -4.04 -10.11 -2.22
N ALA A 50 -3.74 -8.86 -1.83
CA ALA A 50 -3.76 -7.71 -2.72
C ALA A 50 -2.63 -6.72 -2.45
N ILE A 51 -2.18 -6.04 -3.51
CA ILE A 51 -1.39 -4.81 -3.43
C ILE A 51 -2.24 -3.62 -3.85
N VAL A 52 -1.92 -2.43 -3.33
CA VAL A 52 -2.61 -1.19 -3.70
C VAL A 52 -1.80 -0.42 -4.73
N ASN A 53 -2.45 -0.08 -5.84
CA ASN A 53 -1.89 0.71 -6.93
C ASN A 53 -2.46 2.13 -6.90
N PRO A 54 -1.65 3.16 -6.57
CA PRO A 54 -2.04 4.55 -6.81
C PRO A 54 -1.98 4.83 -8.32
N SER A 55 -3.12 4.66 -9.00
CA SER A 55 -3.22 4.72 -10.46
C SER A 55 -2.88 6.09 -11.02
N GLY A 56 -2.15 6.13 -12.12
CA GLY A 56 -1.70 7.37 -12.76
C GLY A 56 -0.34 7.20 -13.42
N ALA A 57 0.41 8.28 -13.59
CA ALA A 57 1.72 8.26 -14.24
C ALA A 57 2.90 8.12 -13.26
N GLY A 58 2.66 7.72 -12.02
CA GLY A 58 3.71 7.58 -10.99
C GLY A 58 4.55 6.32 -11.17
N LEU A 59 5.75 6.32 -10.56
CA LEU A 59 6.70 5.19 -10.64
C LEU A 59 6.10 3.89 -10.12
N VAL A 60 5.30 3.94 -9.05
CA VAL A 60 4.64 2.75 -8.48
C VAL A 60 3.68 2.13 -9.49
N ASP A 61 2.79 2.94 -10.11
CA ASP A 61 1.84 2.47 -11.12
C ASP A 61 2.56 1.85 -12.32
N LEU A 62 3.60 2.51 -12.84
CA LEU A 62 4.39 1.99 -13.95
C LEU A 62 5.09 0.67 -13.62
N SER A 63 5.64 0.54 -12.41
CA SER A 63 6.30 -0.68 -11.94
C SER A 63 5.31 -1.83 -11.81
N ILE A 64 4.12 -1.58 -11.25
CA ILE A 64 3.05 -2.57 -11.11
C ILE A 64 2.55 -3.02 -12.49
N ARG A 65 2.27 -2.09 -13.41
CA ARG A 65 1.84 -2.44 -14.80
C ARG A 65 2.88 -3.28 -15.53
N ARG A 66 4.17 -2.92 -15.40
CA ARG A 66 5.25 -3.67 -16.02
C ARG A 66 5.37 -5.09 -15.46
N ALA A 67 5.21 -5.24 -14.14
CA ALA A 67 5.35 -6.53 -13.47
C ALA A 67 4.10 -7.42 -13.63
N ALA A 68 2.93 -6.84 -13.80
CA ALA A 68 1.66 -7.56 -13.96
C ALA A 68 1.38 -8.02 -15.39
N GLY A 69 2.03 -7.41 -16.39
CA GLY A 69 1.72 -7.65 -17.80
C GLY A 69 0.63 -6.72 -18.37
N PRO A 70 0.42 -6.79 -19.69
CA PRO A 70 -0.48 -5.88 -20.42
C PRO A 70 -1.95 -6.03 -20.00
N GLU A 71 -2.38 -7.21 -19.59
CA GLU A 71 -3.76 -7.53 -19.22
C GLU A 71 -4.27 -6.70 -18.04
N LEU A 72 -3.36 -6.23 -17.17
CA LEU A 72 -3.74 -5.39 -16.03
C LEU A 72 -4.40 -4.09 -16.49
N LEU A 73 -3.87 -3.46 -17.55
CA LEU A 73 -4.39 -2.20 -18.05
C LEU A 73 -5.77 -2.37 -18.67
N ASP A 74 -5.99 -3.45 -19.42
CA ASP A 74 -7.28 -3.77 -20.02
C ASP A 74 -8.35 -4.05 -18.95
N ALA A 75 -8.00 -4.86 -17.95
CA ALA A 75 -8.87 -5.14 -16.80
C ALA A 75 -9.20 -3.87 -15.99
N PHE A 76 -8.23 -2.96 -15.84
CA PHE A 76 -8.44 -1.66 -15.20
C PHE A 76 -9.47 -0.83 -15.99
N HIS A 77 -9.29 -0.65 -17.30
CA HIS A 77 -10.21 0.14 -18.13
C HIS A 77 -11.62 -0.46 -18.17
N GLN A 78 -11.72 -1.78 -18.29
CA GLN A 78 -13.00 -2.49 -18.24
C GLN A 78 -13.72 -2.28 -16.89
N SER A 79 -12.99 -2.27 -15.80
CA SER A 79 -13.57 -2.04 -14.46
C SER A 79 -13.91 -0.57 -14.23
N ALA A 80 -13.06 0.35 -14.69
CA ALA A 80 -13.28 1.78 -14.59
C ALA A 80 -14.52 2.25 -15.36
N SER A 81 -14.78 1.65 -16.53
CA SER A 81 -15.96 1.99 -17.37
C SER A 81 -17.31 1.69 -16.67
N LYS A 82 -17.30 0.84 -15.63
CA LYS A 82 -18.51 0.52 -14.83
C LYS A 82 -18.76 1.52 -13.71
N LEU A 83 -17.82 2.42 -13.41
CA LEU A 83 -18.00 3.49 -12.45
C LEU A 83 -18.94 4.57 -12.99
N PRO A 84 -19.63 5.33 -12.12
CA PRO A 84 -20.59 6.35 -12.55
C PRO A 84 -20.03 7.39 -13.54
N THR A 85 -18.73 7.71 -13.41
CA THR A 85 -18.02 8.67 -14.27
C THR A 85 -17.29 8.01 -15.44
N GLY A 86 -17.33 6.67 -15.55
CA GLY A 86 -16.54 5.89 -16.52
C GLY A 86 -15.03 5.90 -16.28
N LYS A 87 -14.57 6.46 -15.15
CA LYS A 87 -13.15 6.53 -14.76
C LYS A 87 -12.98 6.48 -13.26
N LEU A 88 -11.80 6.04 -12.81
CA LEU A 88 -11.43 6.08 -11.40
C LEU A 88 -11.25 7.53 -10.95
N SER A 89 -11.80 7.86 -9.80
CA SER A 89 -11.73 9.18 -9.15
C SER A 89 -11.71 9.05 -7.65
N ALA A 90 -11.41 10.13 -6.94
CA ALA A 90 -11.42 10.16 -5.48
C ALA A 90 -12.73 9.62 -4.90
N GLY A 91 -12.65 8.84 -3.84
CA GLY A 91 -13.79 8.18 -3.20
C GLY A 91 -14.19 6.85 -3.87
N HIS A 92 -13.43 6.37 -4.85
CA HIS A 92 -13.65 5.07 -5.49
C HIS A 92 -12.37 4.24 -5.52
N ALA A 93 -12.54 2.93 -5.59
CA ALA A 93 -11.47 1.98 -5.83
C ALA A 93 -11.94 0.90 -6.81
N ILE A 94 -11.00 0.29 -7.52
CA ILE A 94 -11.24 -0.78 -8.49
C ILE A 94 -10.39 -1.98 -8.08
N LEU A 95 -10.96 -3.18 -8.16
CA LEU A 95 -10.24 -4.43 -7.98
C LEU A 95 -10.06 -5.14 -9.32
N THR A 96 -8.83 -5.57 -9.59
CA THR A 96 -8.48 -6.42 -10.74
C THR A 96 -7.73 -7.67 -10.29
N PRO A 97 -7.60 -8.70 -11.14
CA PRO A 97 -6.61 -9.76 -10.93
C PRO A 97 -5.19 -9.19 -10.89
N GLY A 98 -4.26 -9.93 -10.26
CA GLY A 98 -2.83 -9.56 -10.19
C GLY A 98 -2.02 -9.98 -11.42
N PHE A 99 -2.56 -10.87 -12.26
CA PHE A 99 -1.90 -11.45 -13.44
C PHE A 99 -0.51 -12.03 -13.09
N ASP A 100 0.58 -11.53 -13.67
CA ASP A 100 1.94 -12.04 -13.43
C ASP A 100 2.55 -11.61 -12.08
N LEU A 101 1.82 -10.79 -11.29
CA LEU A 101 2.27 -10.42 -9.94
C LEU A 101 2.18 -11.62 -8.97
N ALA A 102 3.02 -11.60 -7.95
CA ALA A 102 2.92 -12.56 -6.86
C ALA A 102 1.67 -12.33 -5.98
N ALA A 103 1.15 -11.10 -5.94
CA ALA A 103 -0.12 -10.75 -5.32
C ALA A 103 -1.28 -11.19 -6.21
N GLY A 104 -2.28 -11.88 -5.65
CA GLY A 104 -3.42 -12.38 -6.41
C GLY A 104 -4.33 -11.30 -6.99
N ARG A 105 -4.28 -10.08 -6.44
CA ARG A 105 -5.16 -8.95 -6.78
C ARG A 105 -4.42 -7.62 -6.75
N VAL A 106 -4.95 -6.65 -7.52
CA VAL A 106 -4.54 -5.25 -7.43
C VAL A 106 -5.76 -4.40 -7.13
N ILE A 107 -5.66 -3.56 -6.09
CA ILE A 107 -6.66 -2.55 -5.77
C ILE A 107 -6.13 -1.21 -6.26
N HIS A 108 -6.79 -0.65 -7.25
CA HIS A 108 -6.45 0.64 -7.84
C HIS A 108 -7.21 1.75 -7.12
N VAL A 109 -6.50 2.80 -6.71
CA VAL A 109 -7.04 4.01 -6.09
C VAL A 109 -6.57 5.24 -6.83
N ASP A 110 -7.33 6.34 -6.74
CA ASP A 110 -6.95 7.65 -7.28
C ASP A 110 -6.16 8.43 -6.24
N PRO A 111 -4.84 8.66 -6.45
CA PRO A 111 -4.03 9.40 -5.49
C PRO A 111 -4.30 10.90 -5.59
N PRO A 112 -4.48 11.62 -4.45
CA PRO A 112 -4.64 13.06 -4.48
C PRO A 112 -3.36 13.78 -4.89
N VAL A 113 -3.49 14.87 -5.62
CA VAL A 113 -2.42 15.84 -5.83
C VAL A 113 -2.40 16.79 -4.62
N TYR A 114 -1.23 16.97 -4.01
CA TYR A 114 -1.04 17.98 -2.97
C TYR A 114 -0.90 19.34 -3.61
N ALA A 115 -1.99 20.09 -3.62
CA ALA A 115 -2.09 21.42 -4.22
C ALA A 115 -2.60 22.42 -3.17
N ASP A 116 -3.16 23.52 -3.62
CA ASP A 116 -3.60 24.65 -2.76
C ASP A 116 -4.71 24.27 -1.76
N ASP A 117 -5.51 23.24 -2.03
CA ASP A 117 -6.50 22.70 -1.10
C ASP A 117 -5.97 21.47 -0.34
N ALA A 118 -5.19 21.75 0.71
CA ALA A 118 -4.65 20.70 1.59
C ALA A 118 -5.74 19.91 2.32
N VAL A 119 -6.91 20.49 2.56
CA VAL A 119 -8.03 19.82 3.25
C VAL A 119 -8.66 18.77 2.34
N ALA A 120 -8.96 19.13 1.09
CA ALA A 120 -9.46 18.18 0.10
C ALA A 120 -8.44 17.07 -0.19
N ALA A 121 -7.16 17.41 -0.31
CA ALA A 121 -6.09 16.43 -0.51
C ALA A 121 -6.01 15.44 0.66
N ALA A 122 -6.13 15.90 1.91
CA ALA A 122 -6.12 15.05 3.10
C ALA A 122 -7.33 14.10 3.12
N LYS A 123 -8.52 14.61 2.81
CA LYS A 123 -9.75 13.81 2.71
C LYS A 123 -9.64 12.74 1.61
N ASN A 124 -9.12 13.10 0.44
CA ASN A 124 -8.96 12.17 -0.68
C ASN A 124 -7.90 11.11 -0.39
N LEU A 125 -6.81 11.47 0.30
CA LEU A 125 -5.79 10.50 0.73
C LEU A 125 -6.36 9.50 1.74
N ALA A 126 -7.13 9.96 2.72
CA ALA A 126 -7.82 9.09 3.66
C ALA A 126 -8.82 8.17 2.93
N SER A 127 -9.60 8.73 1.98
CA SER A 127 -10.55 7.96 1.17
C SER A 127 -9.87 6.86 0.37
N ALA A 128 -8.70 7.11 -0.24
CA ALA A 128 -7.96 6.08 -0.97
C ALA A 128 -7.63 4.86 -0.11
N HIS A 129 -7.22 5.08 1.15
CA HIS A 129 -6.96 3.97 2.09
C HIS A 129 -8.25 3.28 2.56
N THR A 130 -9.30 4.05 2.87
CA THR A 130 -10.60 3.52 3.30
C THR A 130 -11.23 2.65 2.22
N GLU A 131 -11.25 3.12 0.96
CA GLU A 131 -11.84 2.38 -0.15
C GLU A 131 -11.04 1.10 -0.49
N ALA A 132 -9.72 1.16 -0.41
CA ALA A 132 -8.90 -0.04 -0.57
C ALA A 132 -9.21 -1.09 0.51
N LEU A 133 -9.33 -0.68 1.76
CA LEU A 133 -9.69 -1.56 2.87
C LEU A 133 -11.14 -2.05 2.77
N ARG A 134 -12.06 -1.24 2.25
CA ARG A 134 -13.45 -1.65 1.98
C ARG A 134 -13.49 -2.78 0.97
N LEU A 135 -12.80 -2.64 -0.17
CA LEU A 135 -12.72 -3.72 -1.18
C LEU A 135 -12.02 -4.97 -0.63
N ALA A 136 -10.97 -4.82 0.17
CA ALA A 136 -10.34 -5.95 0.83
C ALA A 136 -11.33 -6.74 1.71
N ARG A 137 -12.20 -6.05 2.46
CA ARG A 137 -13.25 -6.69 3.27
C ARG A 137 -14.30 -7.38 2.42
N GLU A 138 -14.83 -6.70 1.41
CA GLU A 138 -15.87 -7.24 0.51
C GLU A 138 -15.41 -8.52 -0.18
N HIS A 139 -14.14 -8.57 -0.56
CA HIS A 139 -13.54 -9.73 -1.19
C HIS A 139 -12.88 -10.71 -0.20
N ARG A 140 -13.02 -10.49 1.12
CA ARG A 140 -12.50 -11.35 2.20
C ARG A 140 -10.98 -11.58 2.09
N LEU A 141 -10.25 -10.56 1.65
CA LEU A 141 -8.79 -10.62 1.56
C LEU A 141 -8.19 -10.55 2.96
N ALA A 142 -7.34 -11.51 3.31
CA ALA A 142 -6.72 -11.58 4.63
C ALA A 142 -5.53 -10.62 4.77
N SER A 143 -4.89 -10.25 3.66
CA SER A 143 -3.69 -9.41 3.64
C SER A 143 -3.72 -8.38 2.51
N ILE A 144 -3.22 -7.16 2.81
CA ILE A 144 -3.13 -6.07 1.83
C ILE A 144 -1.83 -5.30 2.05
N SER A 145 -1.14 -4.96 0.94
CA SER A 145 0.09 -4.16 0.98
C SER A 145 -0.08 -2.82 0.26
N PHE A 146 0.29 -1.74 0.96
CA PHE A 146 0.21 -0.35 0.49
C PHE A 146 1.58 0.22 0.17
N PRO A 147 1.73 1.06 -0.87
CA PRO A 147 2.86 1.97 -1.00
C PRO A 147 2.60 3.26 -0.18
N ALA A 148 3.58 4.16 -0.18
CA ALA A 148 3.39 5.54 0.28
C ALA A 148 2.61 6.35 -0.77
N ILE A 149 1.27 6.28 -0.72
CA ILE A 149 0.38 6.92 -1.69
C ILE A 149 0.62 8.44 -1.73
N ALA A 150 0.65 9.01 -2.93
CA ALA A 150 0.78 10.45 -3.24
C ALA A 150 2.12 11.11 -2.90
N THR A 151 3.10 10.43 -2.29
CA THR A 151 4.38 11.04 -1.88
C THR A 151 5.40 11.22 -3.01
N GLY A 152 5.13 10.72 -4.20
CA GLY A 152 5.96 10.88 -5.39
C GLY A 152 5.58 12.11 -6.21
N ILE A 153 5.17 11.92 -7.46
CA ILE A 153 4.82 12.98 -8.42
C ILE A 153 3.68 13.91 -7.94
N HIS A 154 2.81 13.42 -7.06
CA HIS A 154 1.72 14.19 -6.45
C HIS A 154 2.17 15.09 -5.30
N ARG A 155 3.46 15.04 -4.91
CA ARG A 155 4.15 15.94 -3.99
C ARG A 155 3.50 16.06 -2.60
N TYR A 156 2.78 15.05 -2.15
CA TYR A 156 2.25 15.06 -0.79
C TYR A 156 3.41 15.00 0.23
N PRO A 157 3.46 15.92 1.23
CA PRO A 157 4.53 15.90 2.23
C PRO A 157 4.57 14.56 2.97
N PRO A 158 5.70 13.82 2.97
CA PRO A 158 5.75 12.44 3.46
C PRO A 158 5.28 12.26 4.91
N ALA A 159 5.64 13.19 5.80
CA ALA A 159 5.23 13.10 7.21
C ALA A 159 3.71 13.29 7.40
N LEU A 160 3.07 14.15 6.59
CA LEU A 160 1.62 14.33 6.62
C LEU A 160 0.92 13.12 6.00
N ALA A 161 1.42 12.61 4.86
CA ALA A 161 0.90 11.43 4.22
C ALA A 161 0.94 10.21 5.18
N ALA A 162 2.06 10.01 5.88
CA ALA A 162 2.21 8.94 6.86
C ALA A 162 1.17 9.03 7.98
N LYS A 163 0.96 10.21 8.56
CA LYS A 163 -0.04 10.42 9.61
C LYS A 163 -1.46 10.10 9.15
N ILE A 164 -1.85 10.54 7.95
CA ILE A 164 -3.17 10.30 7.39
C ILE A 164 -3.34 8.80 7.06
N ALA A 165 -2.39 8.22 6.33
CA ALA A 165 -2.43 6.83 5.93
C ALA A 165 -2.55 5.88 7.12
N VAL A 166 -1.63 6.01 8.08
CA VAL A 166 -1.58 5.16 9.27
C VAL A 166 -2.81 5.38 10.15
N GLY A 167 -3.19 6.63 10.42
CA GLY A 167 -4.38 6.96 11.22
C GLY A 167 -5.66 6.38 10.63
N THR A 168 -5.82 6.45 9.29
CA THR A 168 -6.96 5.87 8.57
C THR A 168 -6.95 4.35 8.68
N VAL A 169 -5.82 3.71 8.37
CA VAL A 169 -5.69 2.24 8.43
C VAL A 169 -5.97 1.73 9.84
N VAL A 170 -5.37 2.32 10.87
CA VAL A 170 -5.61 1.92 12.26
C VAL A 170 -7.07 2.09 12.66
N THR A 171 -7.71 3.17 12.23
CA THR A 171 -9.14 3.40 12.48
C THR A 171 -10.00 2.31 11.86
N GLU A 172 -9.73 1.94 10.61
CA GLU A 172 -10.46 0.88 9.91
C GLU A 172 -10.20 -0.51 10.52
N LEU A 173 -8.96 -0.82 10.89
CA LEU A 173 -8.63 -2.09 11.57
C LEU A 173 -9.26 -2.22 12.96
N ARG A 174 -9.56 -1.10 13.62
CA ARG A 174 -10.30 -1.09 14.90
C ARG A 174 -11.79 -1.38 14.74
N LYS A 175 -12.36 -1.00 13.61
CA LYS A 175 -13.77 -1.19 13.31
C LYS A 175 -14.08 -2.58 12.74
N HIS A 176 -13.10 -3.18 12.06
CA HIS A 176 -13.32 -4.37 11.25
C HIS A 176 -12.24 -5.42 11.49
N ALA A 177 -12.65 -6.70 11.49
CA ALA A 177 -11.74 -7.84 11.70
C ALA A 177 -10.92 -8.23 10.46
N VAL A 178 -11.27 -7.71 9.28
CA VAL A 178 -10.60 -8.03 7.99
C VAL A 178 -10.21 -6.72 7.30
N PRO A 179 -9.04 -6.64 6.68
CA PRO A 179 -7.96 -7.65 6.62
C PRO A 179 -7.27 -7.86 7.98
N LEU A 180 -6.68 -9.04 8.17
CA LEU A 180 -5.91 -9.37 9.38
C LEU A 180 -4.51 -8.80 9.35
N ALA A 181 -3.95 -8.57 8.16
CA ALA A 181 -2.61 -8.07 7.98
C ALA A 181 -2.58 -6.91 6.96
N VAL A 182 -2.06 -5.78 7.40
CA VAL A 182 -1.79 -4.61 6.56
C VAL A 182 -0.31 -4.32 6.59
N ARG A 183 0.32 -4.23 5.42
CA ARG A 183 1.73 -3.88 5.27
C ARG A 183 1.89 -2.59 4.49
N PHE A 184 2.77 -1.71 4.94
CA PHE A 184 3.29 -0.61 4.14
C PHE A 184 4.66 -0.99 3.59
N VAL A 185 4.80 -1.02 2.27
CA VAL A 185 6.04 -1.30 1.55
C VAL A 185 6.61 0.03 1.07
N LEU A 186 7.73 0.41 1.62
CA LEU A 186 8.30 1.75 1.49
C LEU A 186 9.64 1.69 0.77
N PHE A 187 9.96 2.71 -0.03
CA PHE A 187 11.18 2.69 -0.84
C PHE A 187 12.46 2.96 -0.07
N THR A 188 12.38 3.62 1.10
CA THR A 188 13.57 4.03 1.85
C THR A 188 13.39 3.82 3.35
N PRO A 189 14.50 3.62 4.09
CA PRO A 189 14.46 3.59 5.56
C PRO A 189 13.88 4.87 6.18
N ALA A 190 14.14 6.04 5.59
CA ALA A 190 13.57 7.29 6.07
C ALA A 190 12.03 7.31 6.01
N MET A 191 11.46 6.78 4.92
CA MET A 191 10.00 6.63 4.80
C MET A 191 9.46 5.62 5.82
N LEU A 192 10.18 4.52 6.06
CA LEU A 192 9.80 3.53 7.06
C LEU A 192 9.72 4.17 8.46
N GLU A 193 10.72 4.95 8.86
CA GLU A 193 10.71 5.62 10.17
C GLU A 193 9.57 6.65 10.29
N LEU A 194 9.24 7.38 9.23
CA LEU A 194 8.09 8.30 9.22
C LEU A 194 6.76 7.55 9.45
N TYR A 195 6.54 6.44 8.75
CA TYR A 195 5.32 5.64 8.88
C TYR A 195 5.25 4.91 10.22
N ALA A 196 6.35 4.30 10.67
CA ALA A 196 6.43 3.66 11.98
C ALA A 196 6.24 4.66 13.12
N GLY A 197 6.82 5.86 13.02
CA GLY A 197 6.63 6.95 13.97
C GLY A 197 5.17 7.41 14.03
N ALA A 198 4.47 7.47 12.90
CA ALA A 198 3.04 7.79 12.88
C ALA A 198 2.20 6.70 13.56
N ALA A 199 2.61 5.42 13.50
CA ALA A 199 1.92 4.32 14.16
C ALA A 199 2.11 4.32 15.68
N GLN A 200 3.24 4.80 16.19
CA GLN A 200 3.58 4.77 17.63
C GLN A 200 2.48 5.37 18.51
N ALA A 201 1.84 6.46 18.06
CA ALA A 201 0.76 7.11 18.79
C ALA A 201 -0.51 6.23 18.95
N HIS A 202 -0.64 5.19 18.15
CA HIS A 202 -1.81 4.29 18.14
C HIS A 202 -1.59 2.97 18.87
N PHE A 203 -0.33 2.64 19.21
CA PHE A 203 0.09 1.39 19.85
C PHE A 203 1.02 1.67 21.04
N PRO A 204 0.45 1.83 22.24
CA PRO A 204 1.23 2.20 23.44
C PRO A 204 2.26 1.16 23.87
N GLU A 205 2.05 -0.11 23.50
CA GLU A 205 3.00 -1.20 23.80
C GLU A 205 4.26 -1.13 22.93
N GLY A 206 4.28 -0.24 21.93
CA GLY A 206 5.37 -0.07 21.00
C GLY A 206 5.45 -1.15 19.91
N PRO A 207 6.43 -1.03 19.02
CA PRO A 207 6.64 -1.99 17.95
C PRO A 207 7.58 -3.11 18.32
N THR A 208 7.44 -4.24 17.62
CA THR A 208 8.53 -5.21 17.45
C THR A 208 9.35 -4.80 16.23
N ARG A 209 10.67 -4.63 16.42
CA ARG A 209 11.61 -4.32 15.33
C ARG A 209 12.40 -5.56 14.95
N THR A 210 12.54 -5.79 13.66
CA THR A 210 13.32 -6.88 13.07
C THR A 210 14.21 -6.34 11.95
N GLU A 211 15.13 -7.14 11.43
CA GLU A 211 15.92 -6.78 10.24
C GLU A 211 15.05 -6.46 9.01
N ARG A 212 13.83 -6.99 8.97
CA ARG A 212 12.89 -6.82 7.85
C ARG A 212 12.00 -5.60 7.96
N GLY A 213 11.82 -5.06 9.18
CA GLY A 213 10.91 -3.95 9.35
C GLY A 213 10.41 -3.79 10.78
N VAL A 214 9.29 -3.06 10.89
CA VAL A 214 8.66 -2.67 12.13
C VAL A 214 7.22 -3.16 12.15
N THR A 215 6.85 -3.92 13.16
CA THR A 215 5.52 -4.53 13.30
C THR A 215 4.81 -4.02 14.54
N PHE A 216 3.57 -3.63 14.39
CA PHE A 216 2.65 -3.30 15.48
C PHE A 216 1.51 -4.31 15.51
N SER A 217 1.22 -4.85 16.68
CA SER A 217 0.07 -5.71 16.93
C SER A 217 -0.58 -5.33 18.24
N ARG A 218 -1.87 -5.61 18.39
CA ARG A 218 -2.54 -5.51 19.69
C ARG A 218 -2.33 -6.81 20.45
N SER A 219 -1.67 -6.74 21.60
CA SER A 219 -1.80 -7.78 22.61
C SER A 219 -3.23 -7.73 23.15
N GLN A 220 -3.99 -8.79 23.02
CA GLN A 220 -5.21 -8.92 23.83
C GLN A 220 -4.74 -9.28 25.23
N ARG A 221 -4.80 -8.32 26.16
CA ARG A 221 -4.78 -8.68 27.58
C ARG A 221 -5.97 -9.60 27.81
N ALA A 222 -5.65 -10.79 28.34
CA ALA A 222 -6.63 -11.74 28.81
C ALA A 222 -7.48 -11.15 29.93
#